data_dbdcb2a911395bc0d9129ba721ae5a5d
#
_entry.id   dbdcb2a911395bc0d9129ba721ae5a5d
#
_cell.length_a   1.000
_cell.length_b   1.000
_cell.length_c   1.000
_cell.angle_alpha   90.00
_cell.angle_beta   90.00
_cell.angle_gamma   90.00
#
_symmetry.space_group_name_H-M   'P 1'
#
loop_
_entity.id
_entity.type
_entity.pdbx_description
1 polymer ?
#
loop_
_entity_poly.entity_id
_entity_poly.type
_entity_poly.pdbx_seq_one_letter_code
_entity_poly.pdbx_strand_id
1 'polypeptide(L)'
;MKKYFLCMVALLSLAIVACESDDTAPAPTVRPTFDLIDAQPDVTSAVVAANIESKGEVPISEVGFSYQEAGGEYVDVVCTNFKDGLARQTLTGLKPDTEYRWYCYAVLGGERFNASLSKTFKTLKEGEVP
;
A
#
# COMPACT_ATOMS: atom_id res chain seq x y z
N MET A 1 -49.03 -18.45 -12.09
CA MET A 1 -48.72 -18.13 -12.23
C MET A 1 -48.47 -17.55 -12.23
N LYS A 2 -48.23 -17.42 -11.91
CA LYS A 2 -47.72 -16.81 -11.86
C LYS A 2 -47.30 -16.18 -11.56
N LYS A 3 -47.13 -16.00 -11.32
CA LYS A 3 -46.53 -15.27 -11.17
C LYS A 3 -46.08 -14.75 -10.92
N TYR A 4 -46.00 -14.49 -10.59
CA TYR A 4 -45.33 -13.77 -10.52
C TYR A 4 -45.02 -13.41 -10.56
N PHE A 5 -44.83 -13.43 -10.43
CA PHE A 5 -44.28 -12.82 -10.65
C PHE A 5 -43.99 -12.33 -10.72
N LEU A 6 -44.20 -12.87 -10.72
CA LEU A 6 -43.73 -12.23 -10.93
C LEU A 6 -43.37 -11.65 -10.83
N CYS A 7 -43.57 -11.79 -10.80
CA CYS A 7 -43.17 -11.13 -10.87
C CYS A 7 -42.60 -10.71 -10.70
N MET A 8 -42.64 -10.82 -10.57
CA MET A 8 -42.07 -10.34 -10.61
C MET A 8 -41.54 -9.88 -10.59
N VAL A 9 -41.55 -10.06 -10.48
CA VAL A 9 -40.92 -9.50 -10.62
C VAL A 9 -40.41 -8.90 -10.51
N ALA A 10 -40.50 -9.03 -10.35
CA ALA A 10 -39.95 -8.35 -10.40
C ALA A 10 -39.42 -7.86 -10.22
N LEU A 11 -39.31 -7.91 -10.01
CA LEU A 11 -38.71 -7.24 -9.95
C LEU A 11 -38.15 -6.74 -9.77
N LEU A 12 -37.96 -6.87 -9.63
CA LEU A 12 -37.38 -6.21 -9.59
C LEU A 12 -36.79 -5.65 -9.42
N SER A 13 -36.72 -5.76 -9.35
CA SER A 13 -36.09 -5.10 -9.29
C SER A 13 -35.55 -4.68 -9.07
N LEU A 14 -35.27 -4.75 -8.88
CA LEU A 14 -34.64 -4.12 -8.72
C LEU A 14 -34.04 -3.73 -8.52
N ALA A 15 -33.96 -3.84 -8.38
CA ALA A 15 -33.34 -3.27 -8.24
C ALA A 15 -32.78 -2.97 -7.99
N ILE A 16 -32.59 -2.98 -7.77
CA ILE A 16 -32.05 -2.48 -7.65
C ILE A 16 -31.49 -2.11 -7.46
N VAL A 17 -31.36 -2.15 -7.33
CA VAL A 17 -30.86 -1.60 -7.21
C VAL A 17 -30.35 -1.22 -7.02
N ALA A 18 -30.22 -1.18 -6.86
CA ALA A 18 -29.75 -0.64 -6.74
C ALA A 18 -29.39 -0.18 -6.48
N CYS A 19 -29.21 -0.05 -6.40
CA CYS A 19 -28.93 0.59 -6.21
C CYS A 19 -28.70 1.14 -5.87
N GLU A 20 -28.64 1.19 -5.54
CA GLU A 20 -28.42 1.89 -5.35
C GLU A 20 -28.12 2.65 -5.08
N SER A 21 -28.17 3.01 -5.04
CA SER A 21 -27.85 3.77 -4.81
C SER A 21 -27.48 4.46 -4.43
N ASP A 22 -26.97 4.77 -4.52
CA ASP A 22 -26.43 5.42 -4.15
C ASP A 22 -26.11 6.57 -3.51
N ASP A 23 -26.52 7.37 -3.35
CA ASP A 23 -26.42 8.68 -2.76
C ASP A 23 -25.84 8.62 -1.39
N THR A 24 -25.99 7.52 -0.75
CA THR A 24 -25.43 7.25 0.56
C THR A 24 -24.17 6.43 0.46
N ALA A 25 -23.65 6.31 -0.73
CA ALA A 25 -22.39 5.59 -0.92
C ALA A 25 -21.27 6.35 -0.21
N PRO A 26 -20.30 5.63 0.41
CA PRO A 26 -19.16 6.32 1.00
C PRO A 26 -18.37 7.05 -0.06
N ALA A 27 -17.61 8.07 0.37
CA ALA A 27 -16.76 8.81 -0.54
C ALA A 27 -15.82 7.84 -1.27
N PRO A 28 -15.60 8.04 -2.56
CA PRO A 28 -14.68 7.16 -3.27
C PRO A 28 -13.27 7.29 -2.72
N THR A 29 -12.57 6.16 -2.66
CA THR A 29 -11.19 6.15 -2.20
C THR A 29 -10.31 6.60 -3.35
N VAL A 30 -9.58 7.67 -3.14
CA VAL A 30 -8.67 8.21 -4.14
C VAL A 30 -7.28 7.64 -3.89
N ARG A 31 -6.64 7.17 -4.95
CA ARG A 31 -5.31 6.60 -4.85
C ARG A 31 -4.33 7.66 -4.33
N PRO A 32 -3.58 7.36 -3.27
CA PRO A 32 -2.59 8.32 -2.78
C PRO A 32 -1.39 8.36 -3.72
N THR A 33 -0.61 9.42 -3.61
CA THR A 33 0.64 9.52 -4.35
C THR A 33 1.79 9.13 -3.45
N PHE A 34 2.79 8.50 -4.05
CA PHE A 34 3.98 8.03 -3.35
C PHE A 34 5.21 8.64 -4.01
N ASP A 35 6.11 9.16 -3.18
CA ASP A 35 7.39 9.68 -3.64
C ASP A 35 8.47 8.96 -2.82
N LEU A 36 9.06 7.94 -3.43
CA LEU A 36 10.03 7.10 -2.73
C LEU A 36 11.37 7.82 -2.62
N ILE A 37 11.96 7.76 -1.44
CA ILE A 37 13.24 8.38 -1.16
C ILE A 37 14.30 7.30 -1.18
N ASP A 38 15.48 7.63 -1.70
CA ASP A 38 16.56 6.65 -1.79
C ASP A 38 16.86 6.05 -0.43
N ALA A 39 17.02 4.74 -0.38
CA ALA A 39 17.33 4.03 0.85
C ALA A 39 18.73 4.33 1.31
N GLN A 40 18.94 4.20 2.63
CA GLN A 40 20.27 4.34 3.23
C GLN A 40 20.66 2.98 3.77
N PRO A 41 21.42 2.19 3.00
CA PRO A 41 21.76 0.83 3.41
C PRO A 41 22.91 0.79 4.41
N ASP A 42 22.87 -0.22 5.26
CA ASP A 42 23.98 -0.60 6.13
C ASP A 42 24.30 -2.06 5.79
N VAL A 43 25.06 -2.73 6.64
CA VAL A 43 25.49 -4.10 6.35
C VAL A 43 24.30 -5.07 6.41
N THR A 44 23.49 -4.98 7.48
CA THR A 44 22.36 -5.89 7.66
C THR A 44 21.06 -5.15 7.86
N SER A 45 21.03 -3.87 7.51
CA SER A 45 19.83 -3.06 7.65
C SER A 45 19.80 -1.98 6.59
N ALA A 46 18.68 -1.30 6.49
CA ALA A 46 18.55 -0.17 5.58
C ALA A 46 17.39 0.69 6.05
N VAL A 47 17.54 2.00 5.90
CA VAL A 47 16.45 2.93 6.20
C VAL A 47 15.78 3.27 4.88
N VAL A 48 14.49 3.03 4.80
CA VAL A 48 13.67 3.38 3.64
C VAL A 48 12.69 4.46 4.05
N ALA A 49 12.34 5.32 3.12
CA ALA A 49 11.43 6.41 3.41
C ALA A 49 10.64 6.76 2.16
N ALA A 50 9.47 7.35 2.37
CA ALA A 50 8.63 7.79 1.27
C ALA A 50 7.73 8.91 1.75
N ASN A 51 7.43 9.84 0.87
CA ASN A 51 6.40 10.84 1.10
C ASN A 51 5.11 10.32 0.49
N ILE A 52 4.04 10.36 1.26
CA ILE A 52 2.74 9.85 0.84
C ILE A 52 1.73 10.96 1.03
N GLU A 53 1.00 11.26 -0.02
CA GLU A 53 -0.02 12.29 0.04
C GLU A 53 -1.36 11.69 -0.35
N SER A 54 -2.35 11.86 0.54
CA SER A 54 -3.70 11.42 0.27
C SER A 54 -4.48 12.62 -0.25
N LYS A 55 -5.07 12.48 -1.42
CA LYS A 55 -5.79 13.57 -2.05
C LYS A 55 -7.29 13.48 -1.86
N GLY A 56 -7.77 12.38 -1.30
CA GLY A 56 -9.18 12.20 -1.03
C GLY A 56 -9.51 12.49 0.41
N GLU A 57 -10.76 12.20 0.78
CA GLU A 57 -11.23 12.45 2.13
C GLU A 57 -11.02 11.25 3.05
N VAL A 58 -10.71 10.10 2.49
CA VAL A 58 -10.48 8.90 3.28
C VAL A 58 -9.08 8.96 3.86
N PRO A 59 -8.96 8.88 5.20
CA PRO A 59 -7.63 8.99 5.80
C PRO A 59 -6.81 7.72 5.60
N ILE A 60 -5.50 7.87 5.68
CA ILE A 60 -4.58 6.75 5.64
C ILE A 60 -4.63 6.05 6.99
N SER A 61 -4.96 4.76 6.99
CA SER A 61 -5.05 4.00 8.22
C SER A 61 -3.79 3.18 8.50
N GLU A 62 -3.01 2.89 7.47
CA GLU A 62 -1.79 2.12 7.64
C GLU A 62 -0.83 2.44 6.52
N VAL A 63 0.45 2.53 6.84
CA VAL A 63 1.52 2.71 5.88
C VAL A 63 2.58 1.66 6.16
N GLY A 64 3.19 1.16 5.12
CA GLY A 64 4.27 0.20 5.29
C GLY A 64 5.15 0.13 4.07
N PHE A 65 6.12 -0.75 4.16
CA PHE A 65 7.07 -0.99 3.08
C PHE A 65 7.10 -2.47 2.78
N SER A 66 7.22 -2.79 1.51
CA SER A 66 7.35 -4.16 1.07
C SER A 66 8.70 -4.29 0.39
N TYR A 67 9.47 -5.29 0.76
CA TYR A 67 10.80 -5.47 0.18
C TYR A 67 11.06 -6.93 -0.13
N GLN A 68 11.96 -7.16 -1.09
CA GLN A 68 12.34 -8.51 -1.44
C GLN A 68 13.84 -8.54 -1.74
N GLU A 69 14.46 -9.66 -1.38
CA GLU A 69 15.78 -9.97 -1.87
C GLU A 69 15.64 -10.34 -3.34
N ALA A 70 16.64 -10.00 -4.16
CA ALA A 70 16.58 -10.27 -5.59
C ALA A 70 16.24 -11.74 -5.81
N GLY A 71 15.15 -11.99 -6.52
CA GLY A 71 14.66 -13.34 -6.77
C GLY A 71 13.83 -13.95 -5.66
N GLY A 72 13.64 -13.23 -4.55
CA GLY A 72 12.86 -13.76 -3.43
C GLY A 72 11.43 -13.24 -3.43
N GLU A 73 10.75 -13.45 -2.31
CA GLU A 73 9.39 -13.01 -2.13
C GLU A 73 9.35 -11.71 -1.34
N TYR A 74 8.31 -10.91 -1.56
CA TYR A 74 8.13 -9.67 -0.82
C TYR A 74 7.72 -9.93 0.61
N VAL A 75 8.28 -9.15 1.52
CA VAL A 75 7.94 -9.15 2.93
C VAL A 75 7.40 -7.77 3.27
N ASP A 76 6.26 -7.72 3.93
CA ASP A 76 5.64 -6.46 4.34
C ASP A 76 6.10 -6.08 5.73
N VAL A 77 6.42 -4.81 5.92
CA VAL A 77 6.77 -4.25 7.21
C VAL A 77 5.91 -3.03 7.44
N VAL A 78 5.12 -3.06 8.52
CA VAL A 78 4.27 -1.93 8.87
C VAL A 78 5.17 -0.80 9.38
N CYS A 79 4.92 0.40 8.87
CA CYS A 79 5.68 1.57 9.27
C CYS A 79 5.10 2.12 10.56
N THR A 80 5.93 2.21 11.59
CA THR A 80 5.51 2.77 12.87
C THR A 80 5.91 4.22 13.03
N ASN A 81 6.60 4.78 12.04
CA ASN A 81 7.09 6.15 12.09
C ASN A 81 6.58 6.91 10.86
N PHE A 82 5.27 7.18 10.86
CA PHE A 82 4.63 7.93 9.80
C PHE A 82 4.06 9.21 10.39
N LYS A 83 4.56 10.34 9.91
CA LYS A 83 4.13 11.64 10.43
C LYS A 83 4.23 12.69 9.34
N ASP A 84 3.18 13.50 9.23
CA ASP A 84 3.16 14.63 8.30
C ASP A 84 3.46 14.22 6.87
N GLY A 85 2.94 13.05 6.47
CA GLY A 85 3.11 12.55 5.12
C GLY A 85 4.41 11.83 4.88
N LEU A 86 5.33 11.82 5.84
CA LEU A 86 6.62 11.14 5.68
C LEU A 86 6.61 9.84 6.44
N ALA A 87 6.83 8.75 5.73
CA ALA A 87 6.98 7.42 6.32
C ALA A 87 8.46 7.06 6.30
N ARG A 88 8.94 6.55 7.41
CA ARG A 88 10.34 6.12 7.52
C ARG A 88 10.38 4.85 8.33
N GLN A 89 11.14 3.90 7.87
CA GLN A 89 11.23 2.61 8.53
C GLN A 89 12.62 2.02 8.32
N THR A 90 13.13 1.38 9.36
CA THR A 90 14.40 0.65 9.26
C THR A 90 14.08 -0.81 9.00
N LEU A 91 14.63 -1.33 7.91
CA LEU A 91 14.55 -2.76 7.59
C LEU A 91 15.73 -3.44 8.24
N THR A 92 15.48 -4.55 8.94
CA THR A 92 16.52 -5.25 9.67
C THR A 92 16.58 -6.70 9.22
N GLY A 93 17.62 -7.41 9.66
CA GLY A 93 17.77 -8.82 9.32
C GLY A 93 18.12 -9.06 7.88
N LEU A 94 18.73 -8.08 7.22
CA LEU A 94 19.10 -8.19 5.83
C LEU A 94 20.46 -8.88 5.71
N LYS A 95 20.73 -9.45 4.54
CA LYS A 95 22.01 -10.08 4.26
C LYS A 95 22.99 -9.03 3.78
N PRO A 96 24.28 -9.15 4.13
CA PRO A 96 25.30 -8.24 3.61
C PRO A 96 25.51 -8.42 2.11
N ASP A 97 25.94 -7.35 1.45
CA ASP A 97 26.33 -7.39 0.05
C ASP A 97 25.24 -8.00 -0.84
N THR A 98 23.99 -7.64 -0.57
CA THR A 98 22.83 -8.24 -1.23
C THR A 98 21.91 -7.15 -1.75
N GLU A 99 21.38 -7.35 -2.95
CA GLU A 99 20.50 -6.39 -3.57
C GLU A 99 19.05 -6.66 -3.16
N TYR A 100 18.33 -5.59 -2.83
CA TYR A 100 16.93 -5.64 -2.43
C TYR A 100 16.13 -4.66 -3.25
N ARG A 101 14.87 -5.01 -3.52
CA ARG A 101 13.90 -4.12 -4.16
C ARG A 101 12.82 -3.82 -3.15
N TRP A 102 12.32 -2.59 -3.14
CA TRP A 102 11.31 -2.21 -2.17
C TRP A 102 10.36 -1.18 -2.75
N TYR A 103 9.18 -1.13 -2.17
CA TYR A 103 8.22 -0.08 -2.47
C TYR A 103 7.42 0.20 -1.21
N CYS A 104 6.63 1.29 -1.27
CA CYS A 104 5.80 1.72 -0.16
C CYS A 104 4.35 1.39 -0.48
N TYR A 105 3.56 1.09 0.56
CA TYR A 105 2.13 0.90 0.40
C TYR A 105 1.39 1.69 1.46
N ALA A 106 0.11 1.96 1.21
CA ALA A 106 -0.77 2.63 2.16
C ALA A 106 -2.14 2.00 2.08
N VAL A 107 -2.84 1.98 3.21
CA VAL A 107 -4.20 1.44 3.29
C VAL A 107 -5.13 2.59 3.60
N LEU A 108 -6.16 2.74 2.77
CA LEU A 108 -7.17 3.78 2.90
C LEU A 108 -8.54 3.10 2.75
N GLY A 109 -9.40 3.26 3.76
CA GLY A 109 -10.74 2.70 3.67
C GLY A 109 -10.76 1.19 3.51
N GLY A 110 -9.76 0.50 4.05
CA GLY A 110 -9.67 -0.95 3.93
C GLY A 110 -9.07 -1.42 2.62
N GLU A 111 -8.68 -0.51 1.74
CA GLU A 111 -8.10 -0.87 0.46
C GLU A 111 -6.61 -0.54 0.45
N ARG A 112 -5.81 -1.49 -0.02
CA ARG A 112 -4.37 -1.33 -0.06
C ARG A 112 -3.94 -0.78 -1.41
N PHE A 113 -3.13 0.26 -1.37
CA PHE A 113 -2.54 0.85 -2.57
C PHE A 113 -1.03 0.72 -2.50
N ASN A 114 -0.43 0.23 -3.56
CA ASN A 114 1.02 0.10 -3.65
C ASN A 114 1.57 1.23 -4.51
N ALA A 115 2.77 1.68 -4.20
CA ALA A 115 3.44 2.64 -5.05
C ALA A 115 3.58 2.09 -6.46
N SER A 116 3.47 2.96 -7.45
CA SER A 116 3.57 2.55 -8.85
C SER A 116 5.00 2.18 -9.22
N LEU A 117 5.96 2.75 -8.51
CA LEU A 117 7.38 2.52 -8.77
C LEU A 117 8.00 1.84 -7.58
N SER A 118 9.11 1.17 -7.82
CA SER A 118 9.91 0.59 -6.76
C SER A 118 11.34 1.09 -6.90
N LYS A 119 12.11 0.94 -5.81
CA LYS A 119 13.52 1.30 -5.81
C LYS A 119 14.32 0.10 -5.37
N THR A 120 15.61 0.15 -5.63
CA THR A 120 16.52 -0.90 -5.21
C THR A 120 17.64 -0.30 -4.39
N PHE A 121 18.23 -1.14 -3.56
CA PHE A 121 19.45 -0.78 -2.84
C PHE A 121 20.27 -2.05 -2.67
N LYS A 122 21.53 -1.88 -2.33
CA LYS A 122 22.40 -3.00 -2.05
C LYS A 122 23.01 -2.78 -0.69
N THR A 123 22.90 -3.78 0.20
CA THR A 123 23.50 -3.68 1.51
C THR A 123 25.02 -3.66 1.38
N LEU A 124 25.66 -3.13 2.41
CA LEU A 124 27.11 -3.03 2.42
C LEU A 124 27.74 -4.37 2.70
N LYS A 125 28.99 -4.52 2.32
CA LYS A 125 29.77 -5.71 2.67
C LYS A 125 30.16 -5.63 4.13
N GLU A 126 30.39 -6.80 4.73
CA GLU A 126 30.88 -6.82 6.09
C GLU A 126 32.21 -6.09 6.16
N GLY A 127 32.34 -5.25 7.19
CA GLY A 127 33.53 -4.44 7.35
C GLY A 127 33.51 -3.15 6.57
N GLU A 128 32.51 -2.96 5.70
CA GLU A 128 32.40 -1.75 4.92
C GLU A 128 31.64 -0.69 5.74
N VAL A 129 32.03 0.56 5.62
CA VAL A 129 31.34 1.65 6.31
C VAL A 129 30.57 2.48 5.30
N PRO A 130 29.42 2.99 5.73
CA PRO A 130 28.59 3.82 4.85
C PRO A 130 29.24 5.14 4.47
#